data_0f0ebf4eb2d72d67bca89079393ab985
#
_entry.id   0f0ebf4eb2d72d67bca89079393ab985
#
_cell.length_a   1.000
_cell.length_b   1.000
_cell.length_c   1.000
_cell.angle_alpha   90.00
_cell.angle_beta   90.00
_cell.angle_gamma   90.00
#
_symmetry.space_group_name_H-M   'P 1'
#
loop_
_entity.id
_entity.type
_entity.pdbx_description
1 polymer ?
#
loop_
_entity_poly.entity_id
_entity_poly.type
_entity_poly.pdbx_seq_one_letter_code
_entity_poly.pdbx_strand_id
1 'polypeptide(L)'
;RDSAQRHRSHRAVILGAGSAGVTAMREITYSDLYDTRIIGFIDKNKQKVKKRLSGVVVLGTDDDMPRIVKQYNIDTAYIAIKNITQQDLKEMIERCRQMNLRTKIVSFELQNNVGERASVRNVNINDLLGRGELHLNNEEIGGYLTGKTIMVTGAGGSIGSELVRQIIQFTPERLVLLDIYENNMYDLQQEINIERRHGHDQNVSDVVCLIGSVRDKKRVDEIMKKYHPNVVFHAAAHKHVPLVESSPLEAIKNNVLGTKNVVECCIMNYVDKFVMISTDKAVRTTNVMGATKRMCELIVEGYKNNGVTKLCAVRFGNVLGSNGSVIPLFEKQIETGGPVTVTDP
;
A
#
# COMPACT_ATOMS: atom_id res chain seq x y z
N ARG A 1 16.03 19.87 32.36
CA ARG A 1 15.09 19.63 31.22
C ARG A 1 15.24 20.70 30.12
N ASP A 2 15.61 21.94 30.43
CA ASP A 2 15.79 23.02 29.42
C ASP A 2 17.09 22.92 28.60
N SER A 3 18.10 22.24 29.08
CA SER A 3 19.40 22.14 28.37
C SER A 3 19.35 21.17 27.16
N ALA A 4 18.55 20.12 27.22
CA ALA A 4 18.40 19.15 26.12
C ALA A 4 17.67 19.73 24.89
N GLN A 5 16.80 20.75 25.09
CA GLN A 5 16.08 21.41 23.99
C GLN A 5 16.92 22.43 23.21
N ARG A 6 18.04 22.90 23.76
CA ARG A 6 18.88 23.94 23.11
C ARG A 6 19.73 23.44 21.94
N HIS A 7 19.95 22.13 21.85
CA HIS A 7 20.81 21.52 20.82
C HIS A 7 20.06 20.82 19.68
N ARG A 8 18.71 20.89 19.63
CA ARG A 8 17.95 20.28 18.53
C ARG A 8 18.14 21.10 17.24
N SER A 9 18.57 20.41 16.16
CA SER A 9 19.02 21.05 14.90
C SER A 9 17.88 21.64 14.08
N HIS A 10 16.66 21.07 14.18
CA HIS A 10 15.52 21.49 13.37
C HIS A 10 14.54 22.35 14.16
N ARG A 11 14.02 23.40 13.53
CA ARG A 11 13.03 24.32 14.11
C ARG A 11 11.70 24.11 13.42
N ALA A 12 10.68 23.69 14.18
CA ALA A 12 9.42 23.29 13.59
C ALA A 12 8.21 24.03 14.14
N VAL A 13 7.16 24.07 13.31
CA VAL A 13 5.80 24.43 13.70
C VAL A 13 4.87 23.23 13.54
N ILE A 14 3.80 23.22 14.34
CA ILE A 14 2.73 22.24 14.22
C ILE A 14 1.51 22.95 13.62
N LEU A 15 1.04 22.43 12.50
CA LEU A 15 -0.16 22.89 11.82
C LEU A 15 -1.37 22.16 12.41
N GLY A 16 -2.22 22.90 13.12
CA GLY A 16 -3.33 22.41 13.92
C GLY A 16 -3.08 22.53 15.44
N ALA A 17 -3.79 23.45 16.08
CA ALA A 17 -3.77 23.71 17.51
C ALA A 17 -5.01 23.09 18.20
N GLY A 18 -5.29 21.83 17.94
CA GLY A 18 -6.30 21.00 18.57
C GLY A 18 -5.69 19.94 19.49
N SER A 19 -6.51 18.98 19.95
CA SER A 19 -6.03 17.82 20.73
C SER A 19 -4.94 17.04 20.01
N ALA A 20 -5.13 16.81 18.69
CA ALA A 20 -4.17 16.18 17.81
C ALA A 20 -2.80 16.90 17.81
N GLY A 21 -2.79 18.22 17.66
CA GLY A 21 -1.57 19.02 17.69
C GLY A 21 -0.86 18.95 19.05
N VAL A 22 -1.60 18.94 20.16
CA VAL A 22 -1.02 18.80 21.50
C VAL A 22 -0.42 17.42 21.71
N THR A 23 -1.08 16.35 21.24
CA THR A 23 -0.54 14.98 21.28
C THR A 23 0.73 14.86 20.43
N ALA A 24 0.71 15.38 19.20
CA ALA A 24 1.89 15.44 18.33
C ALA A 24 3.05 16.20 18.95
N MET A 25 2.79 17.35 19.55
CA MET A 25 3.79 18.16 20.23
C MET A 25 4.47 17.40 21.36
N ARG A 26 3.69 16.68 22.18
CA ARG A 26 4.22 15.86 23.28
C ARG A 26 5.12 14.75 22.73
N GLU A 27 4.64 13.99 21.74
CA GLU A 27 5.40 12.90 21.14
C GLU A 27 6.75 13.40 20.59
N ILE A 28 6.73 14.47 19.78
CA ILE A 28 7.94 15.03 19.17
C ILE A 28 8.89 15.62 20.23
N THR A 29 8.36 16.23 21.28
CA THR A 29 9.17 16.89 22.30
C THR A 29 9.83 15.91 23.26
N TYR A 30 9.12 14.84 23.64
CA TYR A 30 9.58 13.88 24.65
C TYR A 30 10.25 12.63 24.06
N SER A 31 10.16 12.42 22.76
CA SER A 31 10.84 11.32 22.08
C SER A 31 12.25 11.74 21.65
N ASP A 32 13.22 10.89 21.93
CA ASP A 32 14.61 11.06 21.46
C ASP A 32 14.78 10.75 19.97
N LEU A 33 13.72 10.27 19.32
CA LEU A 33 13.73 9.95 17.89
C LEU A 33 13.69 11.20 16.99
N TYR A 34 13.32 12.36 17.53
CA TYR A 34 13.14 13.58 16.73
C TYR A 34 14.10 14.67 17.17
N ASP A 35 15.09 14.97 16.33
CA ASP A 35 16.00 16.10 16.52
C ASP A 35 15.33 17.44 16.11
N THR A 36 14.20 17.76 16.76
CA THR A 36 13.32 18.87 16.37
C THR A 36 12.84 19.65 17.58
N ARG A 37 13.01 20.98 17.56
CA ARG A 37 12.46 21.92 18.53
C ARG A 37 11.15 22.51 18.01
N ILE A 38 10.05 22.29 18.73
CA ILE A 38 8.75 22.91 18.40
C ILE A 38 8.78 24.37 18.86
N ILE A 39 8.56 25.30 17.92
CA ILE A 39 8.57 26.76 18.16
C ILE A 39 7.14 27.25 18.47
N GLY A 40 6.12 26.68 17.83
CA GLY A 40 4.75 27.07 18.07
C GLY A 40 3.75 26.29 17.22
N PHE A 41 2.49 26.62 17.43
CA PHE A 41 1.37 26.13 16.62
C PHE A 41 0.93 27.19 15.60
N ILE A 42 0.34 26.72 14.52
CA ILE A 42 -0.43 27.53 13.55
C ILE A 42 -1.81 26.89 13.44
N ASP A 43 -2.90 27.70 13.45
CA ASP A 43 -4.28 27.16 13.39
C ASP A 43 -5.19 28.14 12.64
N LYS A 44 -6.07 27.63 11.77
CA LYS A 44 -7.04 28.42 11.02
C LYS A 44 -7.93 29.31 11.93
N ASN A 45 -8.16 28.88 13.17
CA ASN A 45 -9.01 29.60 14.12
C ASN A 45 -8.27 30.78 14.76
N LYS A 46 -8.61 32.00 14.33
CA LYS A 46 -8.06 33.26 14.85
C LYS A 46 -8.20 33.41 16.37
N GLN A 47 -9.24 32.82 16.99
CA GLN A 47 -9.48 32.92 18.43
C GLN A 47 -8.44 32.15 19.27
N LYS A 48 -7.68 31.25 18.66
CA LYS A 48 -6.61 30.51 19.32
C LYS A 48 -5.28 31.25 19.30
N VAL A 49 -5.09 32.22 18.41
CA VAL A 49 -3.84 32.98 18.26
C VAL A 49 -3.44 33.62 19.58
N LYS A 50 -2.15 33.57 19.90
CA LYS A 50 -1.54 34.01 21.16
C LYS A 50 -1.89 33.16 22.40
N LYS A 51 -2.81 32.17 22.33
CA LYS A 51 -3.05 31.23 23.42
C LYS A 51 -1.89 30.26 23.54
N ARG A 52 -1.67 29.73 24.75
CA ARG A 52 -0.69 28.69 25.03
C ARG A 52 -1.38 27.34 25.22
N LEU A 53 -0.88 26.33 24.53
CA LEU A 53 -1.32 24.94 24.64
C LEU A 53 -0.16 24.11 25.18
N SER A 54 -0.30 23.56 26.36
CA SER A 54 0.78 22.81 27.05
C SER A 54 2.13 23.57 27.06
N GLY A 55 2.08 24.89 27.27
CA GLY A 55 3.28 25.76 27.33
C GLY A 55 3.75 26.34 26.00
N VAL A 56 3.28 25.82 24.85
CA VAL A 56 3.66 26.29 23.51
C VAL A 56 2.61 27.22 22.95
N VAL A 57 3.03 28.32 22.33
CA VAL A 57 2.16 29.40 21.84
C VAL A 57 1.61 29.11 20.44
N VAL A 58 0.36 29.56 20.17
CA VAL A 58 -0.19 29.63 18.81
C VAL A 58 0.28 30.94 18.19
N LEU A 59 1.18 30.86 17.21
CA LEU A 59 1.92 31.98 16.63
C LEU A 59 1.07 32.83 15.66
N GLY A 60 0.11 32.21 15.01
CA GLY A 60 -0.76 32.86 14.03
C GLY A 60 -1.66 31.88 13.30
N THR A 61 -2.24 32.36 12.22
CA THR A 61 -3.08 31.59 11.30
C THR A 61 -2.27 31.11 10.08
N ASP A 62 -2.91 30.31 9.24
CA ASP A 62 -2.32 29.84 7.98
C ASP A 62 -1.86 30.99 7.07
N ASP A 63 -2.55 32.15 7.13
CA ASP A 63 -2.18 33.36 6.36
C ASP A 63 -0.91 34.02 6.91
N ASP A 64 -0.64 33.86 8.20
CA ASP A 64 0.57 34.38 8.85
C ASP A 64 1.81 33.51 8.62
N MET A 65 1.63 32.32 8.05
CA MET A 65 2.67 31.28 7.95
C MET A 65 3.95 31.76 7.27
N PRO A 66 3.93 32.49 6.14
CA PRO A 66 5.18 32.99 5.50
C PRO A 66 5.98 33.92 6.42
N ARG A 67 5.29 34.79 7.16
CA ARG A 67 5.93 35.71 8.14
C ARG A 67 6.52 34.92 9.30
N ILE A 68 5.80 33.95 9.85
CA ILE A 68 6.23 33.13 11.00
C ILE A 68 7.45 32.29 10.62
N VAL A 69 7.42 31.63 9.47
CA VAL A 69 8.53 30.82 8.95
C VAL A 69 9.83 31.64 8.89
N LYS A 70 9.76 32.85 8.32
CA LYS A 70 10.91 33.73 8.20
C LYS A 70 11.36 34.28 9.56
N GLN A 71 10.42 34.74 10.39
CA GLN A 71 10.72 35.35 11.70
C GLN A 71 11.39 34.37 12.66
N TYR A 72 10.97 33.11 12.65
CA TYR A 72 11.44 32.11 13.61
C TYR A 72 12.44 31.12 12.99
N ASN A 73 12.87 31.31 11.74
CA ASN A 73 13.75 30.40 11.00
C ASN A 73 13.24 28.96 11.06
N ILE A 74 11.98 28.74 10.66
CA ILE A 74 11.37 27.43 10.64
C ILE A 74 11.83 26.66 9.40
N ASP A 75 12.23 25.41 9.57
CA ASP A 75 12.66 24.52 8.49
C ASP A 75 11.73 23.29 8.33
N THR A 76 10.88 23.03 9.32
CA THR A 76 10.03 21.85 9.35
C THR A 76 8.59 22.18 9.76
N ALA A 77 7.62 21.54 9.12
CA ALA A 77 6.20 21.62 9.47
C ALA A 77 5.63 20.25 9.75
N TYR A 78 4.90 20.10 10.84
CA TYR A 78 4.15 18.89 11.20
C TYR A 78 2.66 19.15 11.03
N ILE A 79 2.00 18.44 10.12
CA ILE A 79 0.55 18.52 9.93
C ILE A 79 -0.12 17.57 10.92
N ALA A 80 -0.83 18.10 11.91
CA ALA A 80 -1.44 17.37 13.01
C ALA A 80 -2.93 17.69 13.16
N ILE A 81 -3.72 17.32 12.14
CA ILE A 81 -5.18 17.56 12.05
C ILE A 81 -5.87 16.22 11.81
N LYS A 82 -6.71 15.75 12.76
CA LYS A 82 -7.37 14.43 12.67
C LYS A 82 -8.25 14.29 11.46
N ASN A 83 -9.17 15.08 11.20
CA ASN A 83 -10.16 14.91 10.13
C ASN A 83 -9.92 15.93 9.01
N ILE A 84 -8.67 16.03 8.56
CA ILE A 84 -8.33 16.89 7.43
C ILE A 84 -8.90 16.29 6.14
N THR A 85 -9.54 17.10 5.30
CA THR A 85 -9.94 16.64 3.99
C THR A 85 -8.72 16.46 3.10
N GLN A 86 -8.79 15.57 2.12
CA GLN A 86 -7.70 15.34 1.15
C GLN A 86 -7.32 16.64 0.42
N GLN A 87 -8.31 17.45 0.09
CA GLN A 87 -8.10 18.75 -0.56
C GLN A 87 -7.33 19.72 0.36
N ASP A 88 -7.74 19.86 1.62
CA ASP A 88 -7.07 20.72 2.59
C ASP A 88 -5.64 20.25 2.87
N LEU A 89 -5.42 18.92 2.96
CA LEU A 89 -4.10 18.34 3.16
C LEU A 89 -3.17 18.69 2.00
N LYS A 90 -3.62 18.50 0.77
CA LYS A 90 -2.86 18.83 -0.44
C LYS A 90 -2.50 20.31 -0.49
N GLU A 91 -3.45 21.21 -0.22
CA GLU A 91 -3.20 22.66 -0.18
C GLU A 91 -2.18 23.02 0.90
N MET A 92 -2.24 22.39 2.05
CA MET A 92 -1.32 22.63 3.17
C MET A 92 0.10 22.13 2.84
N ILE A 93 0.22 20.96 2.23
CA ILE A 93 1.51 20.43 1.75
C ILE A 93 2.11 21.37 0.70
N GLU A 94 1.31 21.83 -0.26
CA GLU A 94 1.77 22.75 -1.31
C GLU A 94 2.24 24.10 -0.73
N ARG A 95 1.51 24.67 0.24
CA ARG A 95 1.97 25.87 0.97
C ARG A 95 3.30 25.66 1.68
N CYS A 96 3.48 24.51 2.35
CA CYS A 96 4.76 24.16 2.98
C CYS A 96 5.88 24.05 1.96
N ARG A 97 5.62 23.43 0.81
CA ARG A 97 6.57 23.28 -0.30
C ARG A 97 7.03 24.63 -0.84
N GLN A 98 6.10 25.56 -1.06
CA GLN A 98 6.41 26.93 -1.53
C GLN A 98 7.33 27.70 -0.57
N MET A 99 7.32 27.34 0.70
CA MET A 99 8.20 27.91 1.74
C MET A 99 9.45 27.07 2.02
N ASN A 100 9.72 26.04 1.20
CA ASN A 100 10.83 25.09 1.36
C ASN A 100 10.88 24.39 2.73
N LEU A 101 9.71 24.10 3.33
CA LEU A 101 9.63 23.40 4.59
C LEU A 101 9.65 21.88 4.39
N ARG A 102 10.42 21.20 5.24
CA ARG A 102 10.28 19.73 5.39
C ARG A 102 8.93 19.43 6.00
N THR A 103 8.05 18.80 5.25
CA THR A 103 6.68 18.54 5.68
C THR A 103 6.56 17.09 6.17
N LYS A 104 6.00 16.91 7.36
CA LYS A 104 5.70 15.59 7.94
C LYS A 104 4.23 15.55 8.36
N ILE A 105 3.64 14.36 8.25
CA ILE A 105 2.24 14.12 8.65
C ILE A 105 2.24 13.34 9.95
N VAL A 106 1.37 13.75 10.87
CA VAL A 106 1.14 13.04 12.13
C VAL A 106 -0.12 12.19 11.99
N SER A 107 0.04 10.88 12.08
CA SER A 107 -1.04 9.89 12.13
C SER A 107 -1.34 9.52 13.59
N PHE A 108 -2.59 9.14 13.86
CA PHE A 108 -3.05 8.82 15.21
C PHE A 108 -3.62 7.40 15.21
N GLU A 109 -3.05 6.52 16.02
CA GLU A 109 -3.48 5.13 16.16
C GLU A 109 -4.06 4.93 17.56
N LEU A 110 -5.21 4.26 17.64
CA LEU A 110 -5.80 3.81 18.91
C LEU A 110 -5.07 2.56 19.36
N GLN A 111 -4.30 2.64 20.43
CA GLN A 111 -3.78 1.44 21.09
C GLN A 111 -4.77 0.96 22.17
N ASN A 112 -5.14 -0.32 22.09
CA ASN A 112 -5.96 -0.97 23.10
C ASN A 112 -5.35 -0.74 24.50
N ASN A 113 -6.08 -0.03 25.38
CA ASN A 113 -5.78 0.27 26.79
C ASN A 113 -4.76 1.37 27.14
N VAL A 114 -4.13 2.07 26.19
CA VAL A 114 -3.10 3.10 26.51
C VAL A 114 -3.43 4.50 25.99
N GLY A 115 -4.48 4.66 25.19
CA GLY A 115 -4.86 5.94 24.57
C GLY A 115 -4.31 6.11 23.14
N GLU A 116 -4.48 7.31 22.58
CA GLU A 116 -4.00 7.62 21.24
C GLU A 116 -2.49 7.86 21.23
N ARG A 117 -1.78 7.15 20.37
CA ARG A 117 -0.38 7.40 20.08
C ARG A 117 -0.26 8.16 18.76
N ALA A 118 0.57 9.18 18.73
CA ALA A 118 0.92 9.88 17.50
C ALA A 118 2.15 9.25 16.88
N SER A 119 2.09 8.92 15.60
CA SER A 119 3.24 8.51 14.78
C SER A 119 3.52 9.57 13.73
N VAL A 120 4.79 9.82 13.44
CA VAL A 120 5.23 10.82 12.46
C VAL A 120 5.76 10.11 11.23
N ARG A 121 5.19 10.43 10.07
CA ARG A 121 5.65 9.92 8.76
C ARG A 121 5.96 11.04 7.78
N ASN A 122 6.75 10.74 6.78
CA ASN A 122 6.95 11.65 5.65
C ASN A 122 5.68 11.75 4.81
N VAL A 123 5.54 12.85 4.07
CA VAL A 123 4.53 12.98 3.03
C VAL A 123 4.79 11.92 1.97
N ASN A 124 3.76 11.17 1.62
CA ASN A 124 3.81 10.20 0.54
C ASN A 124 2.99 10.69 -0.66
N ILE A 125 3.12 10.01 -1.78
CA ILE A 125 2.43 10.41 -3.02
C ILE A 125 0.91 10.29 -2.92
N ASN A 126 0.39 9.38 -2.08
CA ASN A 126 -1.05 9.23 -1.88
C ASN A 126 -1.65 10.47 -1.23
N ASP A 127 -0.91 11.15 -0.35
CA ASP A 127 -1.32 12.40 0.28
C ASP A 127 -1.54 13.52 -0.75
N LEU A 128 -0.81 13.46 -1.87
CA LEU A 128 -0.88 14.45 -2.95
C LEU A 128 -1.97 14.15 -3.98
N LEU A 129 -2.33 12.88 -4.16
CA LEU A 129 -3.25 12.46 -5.23
C LEU A 129 -4.73 12.59 -4.84
N GLY A 130 -5.04 12.80 -3.57
CA GLY A 130 -6.40 13.07 -3.11
C GLY A 130 -7.38 11.91 -3.33
N ARG A 131 -6.88 10.67 -3.41
CA ARG A 131 -7.72 9.47 -3.47
C ARG A 131 -8.01 9.02 -2.05
N GLY A 132 -9.26 9.19 -1.59
CA GLY A 132 -9.71 8.63 -0.31
C GLY A 132 -9.62 7.11 -0.32
N GLU A 133 -9.28 6.51 0.81
CA GLU A 133 -9.37 5.07 0.99
C GLU A 133 -10.84 4.64 0.91
N LEU A 134 -11.10 3.62 0.11
CA LEU A 134 -12.43 2.99 0.07
C LEU A 134 -12.53 2.06 1.28
N HIS A 135 -13.44 2.36 2.18
CA HIS A 135 -13.81 1.43 3.24
C HIS A 135 -14.69 0.32 2.64
N LEU A 136 -14.13 -0.86 2.53
CA LEU A 136 -14.85 -2.04 2.05
C LEU A 136 -15.79 -2.56 3.15
N ASN A 137 -16.91 -3.16 2.75
CA ASN A 137 -17.78 -3.88 3.68
C ASN A 137 -17.12 -5.19 4.09
N ASN A 138 -16.46 -5.19 5.24
CA ASN A 138 -15.71 -6.35 5.74
C ASN A 138 -16.60 -7.57 6.02
N GLU A 139 -17.90 -7.40 6.31
CA GLU A 139 -18.83 -8.51 6.56
C GLU A 139 -19.10 -9.33 5.30
N GLU A 140 -19.34 -8.65 4.16
CA GLU A 140 -19.58 -9.33 2.89
C GLU A 140 -18.33 -10.06 2.39
N ILE A 141 -17.14 -9.44 2.55
CA ILE A 141 -15.87 -10.05 2.16
C ILE A 141 -15.54 -11.23 3.07
N GLY A 142 -15.75 -11.09 4.37
CA GLY A 142 -15.54 -12.15 5.36
C GLY A 142 -16.31 -13.43 5.02
N GLY A 143 -17.55 -13.33 4.56
CA GLY A 143 -18.35 -14.47 4.16
C GLY A 143 -17.74 -15.35 3.06
N TYR A 144 -16.78 -14.83 2.29
CA TYR A 144 -16.09 -15.59 1.22
C TYR A 144 -14.73 -16.14 1.63
N LEU A 145 -14.10 -15.60 2.68
CA LEU A 145 -12.70 -15.86 3.02
C LEU A 145 -12.55 -16.57 4.37
N THR A 146 -13.41 -16.25 5.35
CA THR A 146 -13.32 -16.79 6.70
C THR A 146 -13.51 -18.31 6.70
N GLY A 147 -12.58 -19.02 7.35
CA GLY A 147 -12.62 -20.49 7.49
C GLY A 147 -12.46 -21.25 6.17
N LYS A 148 -11.95 -20.61 5.10
CA LYS A 148 -11.74 -21.21 3.79
C LYS A 148 -10.25 -21.45 3.52
N THR A 149 -9.97 -22.45 2.69
CA THR A 149 -8.65 -22.62 2.09
C THR A 149 -8.55 -21.73 0.86
N ILE A 150 -7.57 -20.82 0.86
CA ILE A 150 -7.39 -19.82 -0.20
C ILE A 150 -6.03 -20.01 -0.85
N MET A 151 -5.98 -20.02 -2.18
CA MET A 151 -4.73 -20.08 -2.93
C MET A 151 -4.45 -18.74 -3.62
N VAL A 152 -3.22 -18.26 -3.52
CA VAL A 152 -2.74 -17.07 -4.24
C VAL A 152 -1.57 -17.47 -5.12
N THR A 153 -1.71 -17.30 -6.45
CA THR A 153 -0.60 -17.48 -7.41
C THR A 153 0.03 -16.15 -7.73
N GLY A 154 1.36 -16.12 -7.88
CA GLY A 154 2.09 -14.85 -7.96
C GLY A 154 2.13 -14.13 -6.60
N ALA A 155 2.15 -14.91 -5.51
CA ALA A 155 2.04 -14.42 -4.14
C ALA A 155 3.22 -13.55 -3.71
N GLY A 156 4.42 -13.75 -4.25
CA GLY A 156 5.60 -12.93 -4.02
C GLY A 156 5.62 -11.61 -4.80
N GLY A 157 4.69 -11.40 -5.74
CA GLY A 157 4.54 -10.14 -6.48
C GLY A 157 3.88 -9.05 -5.64
N SER A 158 3.97 -7.78 -6.08
CA SER A 158 3.40 -6.63 -5.36
C SER A 158 1.89 -6.77 -5.08
N ILE A 159 1.12 -7.25 -6.05
CA ILE A 159 -0.33 -7.45 -5.87
C ILE A 159 -0.61 -8.71 -5.06
N GLY A 160 0.11 -9.81 -5.35
CA GLY A 160 -0.08 -11.08 -4.65
C GLY A 160 0.23 -10.96 -3.15
N SER A 161 1.34 -10.33 -2.78
CA SER A 161 1.72 -10.13 -1.38
C SER A 161 0.74 -9.23 -0.64
N GLU A 162 0.22 -8.19 -1.29
CA GLU A 162 -0.79 -7.33 -0.68
C GLU A 162 -2.14 -8.06 -0.51
N LEU A 163 -2.55 -8.86 -1.49
CA LEU A 163 -3.71 -9.75 -1.33
C LEU A 163 -3.54 -10.70 -0.15
N VAL A 164 -2.36 -11.28 0.05
CA VAL A 164 -2.06 -12.14 1.20
C VAL A 164 -2.24 -11.39 2.51
N ARG A 165 -1.67 -10.17 2.66
CA ARG A 165 -1.83 -9.32 3.86
C ARG A 165 -3.29 -9.01 4.16
N GLN A 166 -4.07 -8.68 3.13
CA GLN A 166 -5.50 -8.40 3.30
C GLN A 166 -6.30 -9.66 3.64
N ILE A 167 -6.04 -10.78 2.98
CA ILE A 167 -6.75 -12.04 3.21
C ILE A 167 -6.52 -12.59 4.62
N ILE A 168 -5.31 -12.46 5.16
CA ILE A 168 -4.97 -12.89 6.53
C ILE A 168 -5.92 -12.27 7.57
N GLN A 169 -6.33 -11.01 7.39
CA GLN A 169 -7.22 -10.31 8.32
C GLN A 169 -8.62 -10.95 8.41
N PHE A 170 -9.03 -11.74 7.41
CA PHE A 170 -10.32 -12.43 7.38
C PHE A 170 -10.28 -13.86 7.95
N THR A 171 -9.23 -14.24 8.64
CA THR A 171 -9.11 -15.53 9.34
C THR A 171 -9.41 -16.76 8.46
N PRO A 172 -8.71 -16.93 7.31
CA PRO A 172 -8.85 -18.13 6.50
C PRO A 172 -8.36 -19.35 7.27
N GLU A 173 -8.90 -20.54 6.97
CA GLU A 173 -8.41 -21.80 7.54
C GLU A 173 -6.97 -22.08 7.08
N ARG A 174 -6.72 -21.86 5.79
CA ARG A 174 -5.39 -22.09 5.18
C ARG A 174 -5.13 -21.11 4.04
N LEU A 175 -3.86 -20.66 3.94
CA LEU A 175 -3.33 -19.92 2.80
C LEU A 175 -2.29 -20.76 2.06
N VAL A 176 -2.50 -20.99 0.76
CA VAL A 176 -1.56 -21.67 -0.14
C VAL A 176 -0.98 -20.63 -1.09
N LEU A 177 0.28 -20.32 -0.92
CA LEU A 177 0.99 -19.28 -1.66
C LEU A 177 1.92 -19.91 -2.69
N LEU A 178 1.72 -19.58 -3.96
CA LEU A 178 2.52 -20.12 -5.07
C LEU A 178 3.20 -18.98 -5.84
N ASP A 179 4.52 -19.03 -5.94
CA ASP A 179 5.29 -18.14 -6.80
C ASP A 179 6.49 -18.88 -7.41
N ILE A 180 7.00 -18.37 -8.53
CA ILE A 180 8.22 -18.87 -9.15
C ILE A 180 9.47 -18.26 -8.51
N TYR A 181 9.34 -17.06 -7.90
CA TYR A 181 10.46 -16.29 -7.36
C TYR A 181 10.67 -16.56 -5.87
N GLU A 182 11.69 -17.37 -5.58
CA GLU A 182 12.00 -17.85 -4.23
C GLU A 182 12.24 -16.73 -3.22
N ASN A 183 13.05 -15.72 -3.58
CA ASN A 183 13.42 -14.65 -2.63
C ASN A 183 12.22 -13.89 -2.11
N ASN A 184 11.33 -13.46 -2.99
CA ASN A 184 10.12 -12.74 -2.57
C ASN A 184 9.18 -13.62 -1.73
N MET A 185 9.13 -14.94 -2.01
CA MET A 185 8.36 -15.87 -1.20
C MET A 185 8.96 -16.04 0.20
N TYR A 186 10.28 -16.09 0.29
CA TYR A 186 10.98 -16.15 1.57
C TYR A 186 10.72 -14.88 2.39
N ASP A 187 10.86 -13.70 1.78
CA ASP A 187 10.61 -12.41 2.43
C ASP A 187 9.17 -12.32 2.96
N LEU A 188 8.18 -12.69 2.13
CA LEU A 188 6.78 -12.73 2.54
C LEU A 188 6.52 -13.73 3.69
N GLN A 189 7.16 -14.89 3.65
CA GLN A 189 7.06 -15.88 4.73
C GLN A 189 7.65 -15.34 6.04
N GLN A 190 8.80 -14.64 5.98
CA GLN A 190 9.39 -14.03 7.18
C GLN A 190 8.52 -12.92 7.74
N GLU A 191 7.95 -12.07 6.87
CA GLU A 191 7.00 -11.02 7.27
C GLU A 191 5.82 -11.63 8.05
N ILE A 192 5.14 -12.64 7.48
CA ILE A 192 4.02 -13.33 8.13
C ILE A 192 4.43 -13.95 9.47
N ASN A 193 5.62 -14.55 9.55
CA ASN A 193 6.12 -15.14 10.79
C ASN A 193 6.41 -14.11 11.87
N ILE A 194 6.87 -12.91 11.50
CA ILE A 194 7.11 -11.78 12.41
C ILE A 194 5.78 -11.26 12.96
N GLU A 195 4.80 -11.00 12.10
CA GLU A 195 3.45 -10.53 12.47
C GLU A 195 2.78 -11.49 13.46
N ARG A 196 2.88 -12.80 13.21
CA ARG A 196 2.38 -13.85 14.13
C ARG A 196 3.04 -13.80 15.51
N ARG A 197 4.36 -13.60 15.58
CA ARG A 197 5.08 -13.52 16.87
C ARG A 197 4.67 -12.29 17.69
N HIS A 198 4.31 -11.20 17.06
CA HIS A 198 3.84 -9.98 17.72
C HIS A 198 2.35 -10.02 18.12
N GLY A 199 1.66 -11.12 17.85
CA GLY A 199 0.26 -11.34 18.25
C GLY A 199 -0.76 -10.60 17.40
N HIS A 200 -0.34 -10.02 16.27
CA HIS A 200 -1.25 -9.31 15.37
C HIS A 200 -2.09 -10.25 14.50
N ASP A 201 -1.58 -11.46 14.21
CA ASP A 201 -2.23 -12.44 13.32
C ASP A 201 -2.31 -13.85 13.93
N GLN A 202 -2.86 -13.98 15.13
CA GLN A 202 -3.05 -15.31 15.76
C GLN A 202 -4.11 -16.19 15.06
N ASN A 203 -4.82 -15.64 14.07
CA ASN A 203 -6.04 -16.22 13.52
C ASN A 203 -5.85 -17.05 12.24
N VAL A 204 -4.67 -17.08 11.61
CA VAL A 204 -4.41 -17.93 10.45
C VAL A 204 -3.69 -19.20 10.92
N SER A 205 -4.40 -20.33 10.86
CA SER A 205 -3.88 -21.60 11.38
C SER A 205 -2.74 -22.16 10.53
N ASP A 206 -2.78 -22.00 9.20
CA ASP A 206 -1.83 -22.64 8.29
C ASP A 206 -1.49 -21.77 7.07
N VAL A 207 -0.20 -21.43 6.89
CA VAL A 207 0.32 -20.76 5.68
C VAL A 207 1.35 -21.62 5.03
N VAL A 208 1.09 -22.03 3.81
CA VAL A 208 1.93 -22.92 3.01
C VAL A 208 2.55 -22.13 1.86
N CYS A 209 3.85 -21.91 1.91
CA CYS A 209 4.62 -21.26 0.84
C CYS A 209 5.22 -22.31 -0.09
N LEU A 210 4.94 -22.21 -1.39
CA LEU A 210 5.35 -23.16 -2.41
C LEU A 210 6.05 -22.46 -3.56
N ILE A 211 7.16 -23.04 -4.01
CA ILE A 211 7.84 -22.61 -5.24
C ILE A 211 7.29 -23.42 -6.41
N GLY A 212 6.90 -22.70 -7.47
CA GLY A 212 6.40 -23.33 -8.68
C GLY A 212 5.88 -22.33 -9.70
N SER A 213 5.82 -22.77 -10.94
CA SER A 213 5.34 -21.97 -12.07
C SER A 213 3.92 -22.35 -12.45
N VAL A 214 3.07 -21.36 -12.73
CA VAL A 214 1.72 -21.57 -13.30
C VAL A 214 1.77 -22.19 -14.71
N ARG A 215 2.93 -22.18 -15.36
CA ARG A 215 3.19 -22.85 -16.64
C ARG A 215 3.19 -24.38 -16.51
N ASP A 216 3.53 -24.89 -15.33
CA ASP A 216 3.51 -26.31 -15.01
C ASP A 216 2.13 -26.73 -14.52
N LYS A 217 1.27 -27.15 -15.46
CA LYS A 217 -0.09 -27.61 -15.18
C LYS A 217 -0.14 -28.76 -14.17
N LYS A 218 0.82 -29.71 -14.28
CA LYS A 218 0.86 -30.87 -13.41
C LYS A 218 1.13 -30.46 -11.96
N ARG A 219 2.09 -29.54 -11.76
CA ARG A 219 2.42 -29.01 -10.43
C ARG A 219 1.24 -28.25 -9.82
N VAL A 220 0.54 -27.41 -10.61
CA VAL A 220 -0.65 -26.67 -10.17
C VAL A 220 -1.76 -27.65 -9.76
N ASP A 221 -2.02 -28.67 -10.55
CA ASP A 221 -3.03 -29.69 -10.27
C ASP A 221 -2.68 -30.51 -9.00
N GLU A 222 -1.43 -30.92 -8.82
CA GLU A 222 -0.98 -31.60 -7.60
C GLU A 222 -1.20 -30.76 -6.34
N ILE A 223 -0.92 -29.44 -6.42
CA ILE A 223 -1.15 -28.49 -5.32
C ILE A 223 -2.64 -28.39 -5.00
N MET A 224 -3.49 -28.23 -6.02
CA MET A 224 -4.92 -28.11 -5.83
C MET A 224 -5.55 -29.39 -5.27
N LYS A 225 -5.09 -30.57 -5.73
CA LYS A 225 -5.50 -31.86 -5.17
C LYS A 225 -5.08 -32.07 -3.72
N LYS A 226 -3.93 -31.54 -3.33
CA LYS A 226 -3.42 -31.70 -1.96
C LYS A 226 -4.12 -30.77 -0.97
N TYR A 227 -4.38 -29.53 -1.37
CA TYR A 227 -4.84 -28.49 -0.45
C TYR A 227 -6.30 -28.11 -0.60
N HIS A 228 -6.99 -28.54 -1.67
CA HIS A 228 -8.41 -28.31 -1.95
C HIS A 228 -8.86 -26.85 -1.74
N PRO A 229 -8.27 -25.86 -2.46
CA PRO A 229 -8.62 -24.46 -2.25
C PRO A 229 -10.07 -24.18 -2.64
N ASN A 230 -10.79 -23.45 -1.79
CA ASN A 230 -12.13 -22.94 -2.10
C ASN A 230 -12.07 -21.74 -3.04
N VAL A 231 -11.08 -20.87 -2.84
CA VAL A 231 -10.91 -19.63 -3.63
C VAL A 231 -9.49 -19.55 -4.15
N VAL A 232 -9.35 -19.19 -5.42
CA VAL A 232 -8.05 -18.97 -6.05
C VAL A 232 -7.96 -17.53 -6.57
N PHE A 233 -6.97 -16.78 -6.07
CA PHE A 233 -6.58 -15.48 -6.60
C PHE A 233 -5.37 -15.67 -7.52
N HIS A 234 -5.52 -15.29 -8.79
CA HIS A 234 -4.49 -15.47 -9.80
C HIS A 234 -3.84 -14.13 -10.15
N ALA A 235 -2.70 -13.83 -9.50
CA ALA A 235 -1.91 -12.63 -9.72
C ALA A 235 -0.58 -12.88 -10.46
N ALA A 236 -0.28 -14.15 -10.80
CA ALA A 236 0.94 -14.50 -11.54
C ALA A 236 0.88 -13.98 -12.98
N ALA A 237 1.77 -13.05 -13.34
CA ALA A 237 1.89 -12.53 -14.70
C ALA A 237 3.22 -11.79 -14.92
N HIS A 238 3.73 -11.81 -16.15
CA HIS A 238 4.73 -10.85 -16.60
C HIS A 238 4.04 -9.54 -16.98
N LYS A 239 4.49 -8.40 -16.38
CA LYS A 239 3.81 -7.10 -16.47
C LYS A 239 4.63 -5.98 -17.10
N HIS A 240 5.96 -6.12 -17.19
CA HIS A 240 6.84 -5.05 -17.67
C HIS A 240 6.81 -4.98 -19.20
N VAL A 241 6.16 -3.94 -19.73
CA VAL A 241 5.93 -3.78 -21.16
C VAL A 241 7.22 -3.90 -21.99
N PRO A 242 8.32 -3.18 -21.70
CA PRO A 242 9.53 -3.29 -22.53
C PRO A 242 10.13 -4.70 -22.58
N LEU A 243 10.10 -5.43 -21.46
CA LEU A 243 10.62 -6.79 -21.39
C LEU A 243 9.72 -7.79 -22.14
N VAL A 244 8.41 -7.58 -22.04
CA VAL A 244 7.43 -8.42 -22.74
C VAL A 244 7.47 -8.18 -24.24
N GLU A 245 7.67 -6.94 -24.69
CA GLU A 245 7.89 -6.63 -26.13
C GLU A 245 9.14 -7.34 -26.68
N SER A 246 10.21 -7.39 -25.88
CA SER A 246 11.44 -8.10 -26.26
C SER A 246 11.32 -9.64 -26.16
N SER A 247 10.34 -10.15 -25.43
CA SER A 247 10.17 -11.59 -25.16
C SER A 247 8.71 -12.03 -25.21
N PRO A 248 8.00 -11.83 -26.33
CA PRO A 248 6.56 -12.04 -26.43
C PRO A 248 6.13 -13.49 -26.18
N LEU A 249 6.92 -14.47 -26.62
CA LEU A 249 6.61 -15.89 -26.41
C LEU A 249 6.62 -16.28 -24.93
N GLU A 250 7.52 -15.70 -24.14
CA GLU A 250 7.55 -15.96 -22.69
C GLU A 250 6.32 -15.37 -22.00
N ALA A 251 5.85 -14.20 -22.43
CA ALA A 251 4.61 -13.64 -21.95
C ALA A 251 3.38 -14.50 -22.31
N ILE A 252 3.33 -15.03 -23.52
CA ILE A 252 2.25 -15.97 -23.93
C ILE A 252 2.28 -17.23 -23.07
N LYS A 253 3.44 -17.85 -22.90
CA LYS A 253 3.59 -19.05 -22.06
C LYS A 253 3.17 -18.80 -20.60
N ASN A 254 3.62 -17.69 -20.04
CA ASN A 254 3.34 -17.40 -18.63
C ASN A 254 1.93 -16.86 -18.42
N ASN A 255 1.55 -15.80 -19.13
CA ASN A 255 0.28 -15.14 -18.91
C ASN A 255 -0.88 -15.96 -19.48
N VAL A 256 -0.82 -16.31 -20.76
CA VAL A 256 -1.95 -16.95 -21.45
C VAL A 256 -2.07 -18.43 -21.10
N LEU A 257 -1.02 -19.22 -21.33
CA LEU A 257 -1.05 -20.66 -21.05
C LEU A 257 -1.06 -20.90 -19.54
N GLY A 258 -0.35 -20.10 -18.75
CA GLY A 258 -0.39 -20.17 -17.29
C GLY A 258 -1.80 -19.91 -16.74
N THR A 259 -2.49 -18.87 -17.20
CA THR A 259 -3.88 -18.61 -16.81
C THR A 259 -4.80 -19.76 -17.20
N LYS A 260 -4.68 -20.27 -18.44
CA LYS A 260 -5.45 -21.44 -18.90
C LYS A 260 -5.24 -22.65 -17.98
N ASN A 261 -4.00 -22.97 -17.65
CA ASN A 261 -3.66 -24.08 -16.75
C ASN A 261 -4.36 -23.93 -15.38
N VAL A 262 -4.26 -22.71 -14.77
CA VAL A 262 -4.86 -22.48 -13.46
C VAL A 262 -6.39 -22.57 -13.52
N VAL A 263 -7.04 -22.01 -14.56
CA VAL A 263 -8.50 -22.09 -14.74
C VAL A 263 -8.93 -23.54 -14.89
N GLU A 264 -8.28 -24.33 -15.77
CA GLU A 264 -8.60 -25.73 -15.96
C GLU A 264 -8.40 -26.57 -14.70
N CYS A 265 -7.32 -26.33 -13.95
CA CYS A 265 -7.08 -26.99 -12.67
C CYS A 265 -8.14 -26.60 -11.62
N CYS A 266 -8.59 -25.34 -11.58
CA CYS A 266 -9.69 -24.93 -10.70
C CYS A 266 -10.97 -25.71 -11.00
N ILE A 267 -11.34 -25.84 -12.26
CA ILE A 267 -12.53 -26.58 -12.66
C ILE A 267 -12.41 -28.07 -12.33
N MET A 268 -11.26 -28.69 -12.65
CA MET A 268 -11.01 -30.11 -12.40
C MET A 268 -10.99 -30.45 -10.89
N ASN A 269 -10.59 -29.50 -10.03
CA ASN A 269 -10.49 -29.69 -8.59
C ASN A 269 -11.64 -29.03 -7.81
N TYR A 270 -12.74 -28.69 -8.47
CA TYR A 270 -13.98 -28.19 -7.86
C TYR A 270 -13.78 -26.93 -7.00
N VAL A 271 -12.90 -26.02 -7.42
CA VAL A 271 -12.70 -24.73 -6.75
C VAL A 271 -13.98 -23.89 -6.86
N ASP A 272 -14.47 -23.32 -5.75
CA ASP A 272 -15.70 -22.54 -5.75
C ASP A 272 -15.58 -21.26 -6.59
N LYS A 273 -14.47 -20.53 -6.42
CA LYS A 273 -14.24 -19.22 -7.06
C LYS A 273 -12.80 -19.04 -7.54
N PHE A 274 -12.69 -18.46 -8.73
CA PHE A 274 -11.43 -18.06 -9.31
C PHE A 274 -11.49 -16.56 -9.66
N VAL A 275 -10.53 -15.78 -9.17
CA VAL A 275 -10.42 -14.34 -9.41
C VAL A 275 -9.09 -14.04 -10.09
N MET A 276 -9.15 -13.61 -11.35
CA MET A 276 -7.96 -13.22 -12.09
C MET A 276 -7.70 -11.72 -11.95
N ILE A 277 -6.47 -11.37 -11.62
CA ILE A 277 -6.00 -10.00 -11.65
C ILE A 277 -5.70 -9.59 -13.09
N SER A 278 -6.40 -8.58 -13.60
CA SER A 278 -6.22 -8.00 -14.93
C SER A 278 -5.81 -6.52 -14.87
N THR A 279 -5.77 -5.83 -15.98
CA THR A 279 -5.28 -4.46 -16.11
C THR A 279 -6.17 -3.65 -17.06
N ASP A 280 -6.17 -2.32 -16.90
CA ASP A 280 -6.74 -1.34 -17.83
C ASP A 280 -6.16 -1.46 -19.24
N LYS A 281 -4.90 -1.89 -19.36
CA LYS A 281 -4.19 -2.09 -20.66
C LYS A 281 -4.76 -3.23 -21.50
N ALA A 282 -5.62 -4.08 -20.91
CA ALA A 282 -6.37 -5.12 -21.62
C ALA A 282 -7.61 -4.59 -22.37
N VAL A 283 -8.03 -3.34 -22.15
CA VAL A 283 -9.23 -2.75 -22.78
C VAL A 283 -8.99 -2.41 -24.24
N ARG A 284 -7.94 -1.61 -24.51
CA ARG A 284 -7.47 -1.26 -25.86
C ARG A 284 -5.99 -1.62 -25.93
N THR A 285 -5.71 -2.79 -26.45
CA THR A 285 -4.37 -3.35 -26.42
C THR A 285 -3.46 -2.68 -27.45
N THR A 286 -2.53 -1.88 -27.00
CA THR A 286 -1.50 -1.23 -27.85
C THR A 286 -0.13 -1.88 -27.71
N ASN A 287 -0.02 -2.90 -26.85
CA ASN A 287 1.23 -3.60 -26.55
C ASN A 287 0.99 -5.09 -26.26
N VAL A 288 2.05 -5.90 -26.38
CA VAL A 288 1.99 -7.36 -26.20
C VAL A 288 1.51 -7.74 -24.81
N MET A 289 1.95 -7.03 -23.75
CA MET A 289 1.51 -7.33 -22.38
C MET A 289 -0.01 -7.16 -22.24
N GLY A 290 -0.58 -6.05 -22.72
CA GLY A 290 -2.03 -5.81 -22.74
C GLY A 290 -2.76 -6.88 -23.56
N ALA A 291 -2.25 -7.25 -24.73
CA ALA A 291 -2.81 -8.30 -25.58
C ALA A 291 -2.85 -9.66 -24.86
N THR A 292 -1.76 -10.06 -24.19
CA THR A 292 -1.74 -11.30 -23.40
C THR A 292 -2.75 -11.29 -22.27
N LYS A 293 -2.92 -10.16 -21.56
CA LYS A 293 -3.92 -10.03 -20.48
C LYS A 293 -5.35 -10.08 -21.04
N ARG A 294 -5.59 -9.48 -22.23
CA ARG A 294 -6.89 -9.60 -22.90
C ARG A 294 -7.19 -11.04 -23.29
N MET A 295 -6.21 -11.79 -23.77
CA MET A 295 -6.38 -13.22 -24.04
C MET A 295 -6.70 -14.01 -22.77
N CYS A 296 -6.07 -13.68 -21.63
CA CYS A 296 -6.41 -14.28 -20.34
C CYS A 296 -7.88 -14.02 -19.96
N GLU A 297 -8.39 -12.79 -20.16
CA GLU A 297 -9.80 -12.46 -19.91
C GLU A 297 -10.75 -13.28 -20.81
N LEU A 298 -10.40 -13.43 -22.09
CA LEU A 298 -11.19 -14.26 -23.03
C LEU A 298 -11.20 -15.74 -22.63
N ILE A 299 -10.08 -16.26 -22.07
CA ILE A 299 -10.05 -17.62 -21.50
C ILE A 299 -11.03 -17.71 -20.31
N VAL A 300 -10.94 -16.78 -19.34
CA VAL A 300 -11.85 -16.73 -18.20
C VAL A 300 -13.30 -16.66 -18.65
N GLU A 301 -13.61 -15.83 -19.63
CA GLU A 301 -14.96 -15.73 -20.19
C GLU A 301 -15.39 -16.98 -20.94
N GLY A 302 -14.51 -17.61 -21.71
CA GLY A 302 -14.80 -18.85 -22.45
C GLY A 302 -15.17 -20.03 -21.53
N TYR A 303 -14.60 -20.05 -20.32
CA TYR A 303 -14.90 -21.09 -19.35
C TYR A 303 -16.03 -20.72 -18.36
N LYS A 304 -16.67 -19.54 -18.46
CA LYS A 304 -17.66 -19.06 -17.46
C LYS A 304 -18.86 -20.00 -17.23
N ASN A 305 -19.26 -20.75 -18.26
CA ASN A 305 -20.40 -21.67 -18.20
C ASN A 305 -19.99 -23.12 -17.84
N ASN A 306 -18.87 -23.33 -17.15
CA ASN A 306 -18.36 -24.65 -16.79
C ASN A 306 -19.22 -25.42 -15.77
N GLY A 307 -20.15 -24.76 -15.08
CA GLY A 307 -21.06 -25.35 -14.10
C GLY A 307 -20.42 -25.69 -12.74
N VAL A 308 -19.14 -25.47 -12.55
CA VAL A 308 -18.37 -25.85 -11.34
C VAL A 308 -17.81 -24.62 -10.63
N THR A 309 -16.90 -23.91 -11.28
CA THR A 309 -16.14 -22.80 -10.70
C THR A 309 -16.71 -21.45 -11.16
N LYS A 310 -17.00 -20.54 -10.23
CA LYS A 310 -17.33 -19.14 -10.56
C LYS A 310 -16.05 -18.39 -10.95
N LEU A 311 -15.96 -17.98 -12.21
CA LEU A 311 -14.79 -17.31 -12.78
C LEU A 311 -15.05 -15.83 -12.94
N CYS A 312 -14.11 -14.98 -12.50
CA CYS A 312 -14.14 -13.55 -12.78
C CYS A 312 -12.72 -12.96 -13.01
N ALA A 313 -12.68 -11.82 -13.70
CA ALA A 313 -11.48 -11.03 -13.89
C ALA A 313 -11.71 -9.61 -13.36
N VAL A 314 -10.75 -9.06 -12.62
CA VAL A 314 -10.79 -7.72 -12.06
C VAL A 314 -9.74 -6.86 -12.74
N ARG A 315 -10.14 -5.73 -13.33
CA ARG A 315 -9.25 -4.74 -13.94
C ARG A 315 -8.99 -3.59 -12.98
N PHE A 316 -7.74 -3.14 -12.94
CA PHE A 316 -7.37 -1.88 -12.30
C PHE A 316 -6.22 -1.21 -13.06
N GLY A 317 -6.03 0.08 -12.80
CA GLY A 317 -4.96 0.87 -13.40
C GLY A 317 -3.62 0.66 -12.71
N ASN A 318 -2.73 1.64 -12.83
CA ASN A 318 -1.42 1.59 -12.19
C ASN A 318 -1.56 1.68 -10.68
N VAL A 319 -0.92 0.75 -9.98
CA VAL A 319 -0.83 0.75 -8.52
C VAL A 319 0.42 1.51 -8.12
N LEU A 320 0.23 2.56 -7.32
CA LEU A 320 1.29 3.42 -6.83
C LEU A 320 2.22 2.63 -5.89
N GLY A 321 3.53 2.88 -5.99
CA GLY A 321 4.51 2.24 -5.11
C GLY A 321 4.76 0.74 -5.37
N SER A 322 4.14 0.13 -6.40
CA SER A 322 4.41 -1.27 -6.73
C SER A 322 5.82 -1.46 -7.29
N ASN A 323 6.46 -2.62 -7.01
CA ASN A 323 7.79 -2.95 -7.52
C ASN A 323 7.90 -2.77 -9.03
N GLY A 324 8.94 -2.02 -9.48
CA GLY A 324 9.15 -1.67 -10.87
C GLY A 324 8.10 -0.72 -11.45
N SER A 325 7.31 -0.03 -10.62
CA SER A 325 6.46 1.09 -11.05
C SER A 325 7.29 2.36 -11.24
N VAL A 326 6.69 3.35 -11.90
CA VAL A 326 7.36 4.60 -12.28
C VAL A 326 7.84 5.41 -11.05
N ILE A 327 7.12 5.36 -9.92
CA ILE A 327 7.42 6.17 -8.75
C ILE A 327 8.74 5.78 -8.08
N PRO A 328 8.97 4.50 -7.66
CA PRO A 328 10.28 4.10 -7.14
C PRO A 328 11.44 4.36 -8.12
N LEU A 329 11.17 4.28 -9.42
CA LEU A 329 12.17 4.63 -10.43
C LEU A 329 12.50 6.13 -10.40
N PHE A 330 11.48 6.99 -10.32
CA PHE A 330 11.68 8.44 -10.24
C PHE A 330 12.38 8.85 -8.95
N GLU A 331 11.99 8.28 -7.81
CA GLU A 331 12.66 8.51 -6.53
C GLU A 331 14.15 8.19 -6.63
N LYS A 332 14.50 7.01 -7.15
CA LYS A 332 15.89 6.62 -7.35
C LYS A 332 16.65 7.54 -8.33
N GLN A 333 16.01 7.98 -9.41
CA GLN A 333 16.60 8.91 -10.37
C GLN A 333 16.85 10.28 -9.72
N ILE A 334 15.91 10.78 -8.92
CA ILE A 334 16.04 12.04 -8.20
C ILE A 334 17.17 11.95 -7.16
N GLU A 335 17.22 10.87 -6.37
CA GLU A 335 18.29 10.62 -5.38
C GLU A 335 19.67 10.59 -6.00
N THR A 336 19.78 10.11 -7.25
CA THR A 336 21.06 10.07 -7.99
C THR A 336 21.36 11.35 -8.80
N GLY A 337 20.55 12.41 -8.63
CA GLY A 337 20.77 13.72 -9.28
C GLY A 337 20.04 13.91 -10.61
N GLY A 338 19.15 13.00 -11.00
CA GLY A 338 18.36 13.10 -12.23
C GLY A 338 19.13 12.81 -13.53
N PRO A 339 18.57 13.06 -14.69
CA PRO A 339 17.17 13.48 -14.94
C PRO A 339 16.14 12.37 -14.72
N VAL A 340 14.87 12.76 -14.56
CA VAL A 340 13.74 11.83 -14.54
C VAL A 340 13.37 11.43 -15.96
N THR A 341 13.18 10.13 -16.20
CA THR A 341 12.84 9.60 -17.53
C THR A 341 11.38 9.86 -17.86
N VAL A 342 11.11 10.62 -18.93
CA VAL A 342 9.77 10.79 -19.51
C VAL A 342 9.69 9.92 -20.75
N THR A 343 8.72 9.00 -20.80
CA THR A 343 8.56 8.03 -21.91
C THR A 343 7.59 8.49 -22.97
N ASP A 344 6.74 9.47 -22.66
CA ASP A 344 5.76 10.06 -23.56
C ASP A 344 5.60 11.55 -23.19
N PRO A 345 5.81 12.50 -24.15
CA PRO A 345 5.76 13.94 -23.88
C PRO A 345 4.36 14.45 -23.58
#